data_053eceea102d52f6ccc0eea76df2b143
#
_entry.id   053eceea102d52f6ccc0eea76df2b143
#
_cell.length_a   1.000
_cell.length_b   1.000
_cell.length_c   1.000
_cell.angle_alpha   90.00
_cell.angle_beta   90.00
_cell.angle_gamma   90.00
#
_symmetry.space_group_name_H-M   'P 1'
#
loop_
_entity.id
_entity.type
_entity.pdbx_description
1 polymer ?
#
loop_
_entity_poly.entity_id
_entity_poly.type
_entity_poly.pdbx_seq_one_letter_code
_entity_poly.pdbx_strand_id
1 'polypeptide(L)'
;EGYGEDPVLTGKMAGAYIEGMQGDDPKYLRCASTLKHFYGNNTEVGRGWKNSSIDPRNKYELYLEPFRRCIEESGAEGIMTVYNRINGTVGPPEHGHERNHHRRRRNGPGKHGNLGIRHHETGGPEDV
;
A
#
# COMPACT_ATOMS: atom_id res chain seq x y z
N GLU A 1 -9.10 8.20 14.60
CA GLU A 1 -8.18 7.21 14.05
C GLU A 1 -8.28 7.06 12.51
N GLY A 2 -9.23 7.71 11.86
CA GLY A 2 -9.36 7.71 10.42
C GLY A 2 -9.18 9.11 9.85
N TYR A 3 -8.81 9.18 8.59
CA TYR A 3 -8.57 10.44 7.88
C TYR A 3 -9.76 10.86 7.00
N GLY A 4 -10.94 10.30 7.26
CA GLY A 4 -12.18 10.60 6.54
C GLY A 4 -12.63 9.48 5.61
N GLU A 5 -13.62 9.78 4.77
CA GLU A 5 -14.27 8.79 3.90
C GLU A 5 -13.66 8.69 2.50
N ASP A 6 -12.85 9.68 2.11
CA ASP A 6 -12.17 9.66 0.81
C ASP A 6 -11.00 8.66 0.86
N PRO A 7 -11.02 7.59 0.06
CA PRO A 7 -10.00 6.55 0.09
C PRO A 7 -8.63 7.03 -0.40
N VAL A 8 -8.60 8.01 -1.30
CA VAL A 8 -7.36 8.58 -1.84
C VAL A 8 -6.71 9.49 -0.81
N LEU A 9 -7.50 10.37 -0.19
CA LEU A 9 -7.02 11.24 0.88
C LEU A 9 -6.53 10.41 2.06
N THR A 10 -7.31 9.44 2.50
CA THR A 10 -6.95 8.53 3.59
C THR A 10 -5.64 7.79 3.28
N GLY A 11 -5.50 7.25 2.09
CA GLY A 11 -4.27 6.56 1.68
C GLY A 11 -3.05 7.48 1.68
N LYS A 12 -3.19 8.72 1.20
CA LYS A 12 -2.09 9.70 1.19
C LYS A 12 -1.70 10.15 2.60
N MET A 13 -2.67 10.49 3.44
CA MET A 13 -2.43 10.94 4.82
C MET A 13 -1.78 9.83 5.65
N ALA A 14 -2.36 8.62 5.59
CA ALA A 14 -1.82 7.47 6.29
C ALA A 14 -0.43 7.09 5.75
N GLY A 15 -0.23 7.16 4.44
CA GLY A 15 1.05 6.91 3.81
C GLY A 15 2.16 7.84 4.30
N ALA A 16 1.92 9.14 4.32
CA ALA A 16 2.86 10.12 4.85
C ALA A 16 3.18 9.86 6.34
N TYR A 17 2.17 9.49 7.13
CA TYR A 17 2.36 9.12 8.52
C TYR A 17 3.24 7.87 8.68
N ILE A 18 2.99 6.83 7.88
CA ILE A 18 3.77 5.60 7.85
C ILE A 18 5.24 5.88 7.53
N GLU A 19 5.48 6.66 6.48
CA GLU A 19 6.84 7.04 6.07
C GLU A 19 7.59 7.80 7.17
N GLY A 20 6.92 8.76 7.81
CA GLY A 20 7.49 9.50 8.94
C GLY A 20 7.80 8.62 10.14
N MET A 21 6.92 7.66 10.46
CA MET A 21 7.14 6.70 11.56
C MET A 21 8.24 5.70 11.26
N GLN A 22 8.25 5.13 10.07
CA GLN A 22 9.20 4.09 9.67
C GLN A 22 10.60 4.65 9.43
N GLY A 23 10.70 5.94 9.08
CA GLY A 23 11.96 6.61 8.79
C GLY A 23 12.54 6.20 7.44
N ASP A 24 13.72 6.70 7.16
CA ASP A 24 14.40 6.64 5.87
C ASP A 24 15.65 5.73 5.84
N ASP A 25 15.96 5.06 6.95
CA ASP A 25 17.09 4.14 6.98
C ASP A 25 16.84 2.96 6.02
N PRO A 26 17.80 2.63 5.12
CA PRO A 26 17.62 1.60 4.12
C PRO A 26 17.55 0.17 4.68
N LYS A 27 17.96 -0.04 5.93
CA LYS A 27 18.07 -1.36 6.53
C LYS A 27 17.14 -1.55 7.73
N TYR A 28 16.97 -0.52 8.54
CA TYR A 28 16.24 -0.58 9.79
C TYR A 28 15.08 0.39 9.81
N LEU A 29 13.92 -0.08 10.24
CA LEU A 29 12.78 0.76 10.52
C LEU A 29 12.87 1.27 11.96
N ARG A 30 12.51 2.54 12.19
CA ARG A 30 12.34 3.07 13.55
C ARG A 30 11.19 2.37 14.26
N CYS A 31 10.11 2.08 13.49
CA CYS A 31 8.91 1.43 13.97
C CYS A 31 8.23 0.74 12.79
N ALA A 32 7.59 -0.40 13.03
CA ALA A 32 6.80 -1.08 12.03
C ALA A 32 5.34 -0.61 12.13
N SER A 33 4.79 -0.07 11.05
CA SER A 33 3.39 0.31 10.98
C SER A 33 2.49 -0.91 10.77
N THR A 34 1.33 -0.93 11.42
CA THR A 34 0.32 -1.98 11.25
C THR A 34 -1.02 -1.34 10.96
N LEU A 35 -1.55 -1.59 9.77
CA LEU A 35 -2.83 -1.07 9.32
C LEU A 35 -3.97 -1.86 9.98
N LYS A 36 -5.01 -1.16 10.45
CA LYS A 36 -6.16 -1.81 11.11
C LYS A 36 -7.47 -1.09 10.82
N HIS A 37 -8.57 -1.79 10.86
CA HIS A 37 -8.72 -3.25 10.86
C HIS A 37 -9.13 -3.68 9.46
N PHE A 38 -8.40 -4.59 8.86
CA PHE A 38 -8.60 -4.99 7.46
C PHE A 38 -9.70 -6.04 7.39
N TYR A 39 -10.78 -5.73 6.71
CA TYR A 39 -11.36 -4.48 6.24
C TYR A 39 -12.85 -4.41 6.58
N GLY A 40 -13.50 -3.26 6.39
CA GLY A 40 -14.95 -3.14 6.56
C GLY A 40 -15.43 -3.09 8.02
N ASN A 41 -14.55 -2.76 8.96
CA ASN A 41 -14.88 -2.58 10.38
C ASN A 41 -15.15 -1.11 10.70
N ASN A 42 -16.24 -0.57 10.13
CA ASN A 42 -16.58 0.85 10.26
C ASN A 42 -17.69 1.11 11.30
N THR A 43 -18.20 0.07 11.96
CA THR A 43 -19.27 0.17 12.95
C THR A 43 -18.80 -0.42 14.27
N GLU A 44 -18.67 0.42 15.30
CA GLU A 44 -18.22 -0.02 16.62
C GLU A 44 -19.23 -0.91 17.32
N VAL A 45 -20.52 -0.55 17.27
CA VAL A 45 -21.58 -1.35 17.92
C VAL A 45 -21.73 -2.68 17.23
N GLY A 46 -21.48 -3.77 17.99
CA GLY A 46 -21.60 -5.14 17.50
C GLY A 46 -20.45 -5.59 16.61
N ARG A 47 -19.28 -4.93 16.65
CA ARG A 47 -18.12 -5.22 15.80
C ARG A 47 -17.65 -6.69 15.84
N GLY A 48 -17.86 -7.39 16.95
CA GLY A 48 -17.41 -8.79 17.09
C GLY A 48 -18.32 -9.83 16.40
N TRP A 49 -19.53 -9.43 15.97
CA TRP A 49 -20.52 -10.39 15.44
C TRP A 49 -21.32 -9.86 14.22
N LYS A 50 -21.26 -8.58 13.96
CA LYS A 50 -21.95 -7.99 12.80
C LYS A 50 -21.38 -8.50 11.47
N ASN A 51 -22.25 -8.48 10.46
CA ASN A 51 -21.87 -8.73 9.09
C ASN A 51 -21.88 -7.43 8.31
N SER A 52 -20.76 -7.08 7.73
CA SER A 52 -20.64 -5.93 6.80
C SER A 52 -20.94 -6.43 5.39
N SER A 53 -22.05 -5.94 4.82
CA SER A 53 -22.41 -6.25 3.44
C SER A 53 -21.78 -5.21 2.51
N ILE A 54 -20.85 -5.64 1.71
CA ILE A 54 -20.04 -4.77 0.85
C ILE A 54 -20.08 -5.32 -0.58
N ASP A 55 -20.59 -4.53 -1.52
CA ASP A 55 -20.59 -4.92 -2.92
C ASP A 55 -19.18 -4.90 -3.53
N PRO A 56 -18.96 -5.62 -4.65
CA PRO A 56 -17.64 -5.77 -5.25
C PRO A 56 -16.98 -4.42 -5.64
N ARG A 57 -17.74 -3.45 -6.12
CA ARG A 57 -17.21 -2.17 -6.54
C ARG A 57 -16.68 -1.39 -5.33
N ASN A 58 -17.52 -1.19 -4.32
CA ASN A 58 -17.15 -0.49 -3.11
C ASN A 58 -16.01 -1.21 -2.37
N LYS A 59 -15.97 -2.53 -2.42
CA LYS A 59 -14.86 -3.31 -1.87
C LYS A 59 -13.52 -2.80 -2.39
N TYR A 60 -13.36 -2.68 -3.70
CA TYR A 60 -12.09 -2.32 -4.32
C TYR A 60 -11.84 -0.80 -4.34
N GLU A 61 -12.87 -0.02 -4.66
CA GLU A 61 -12.69 1.43 -4.85
C GLU A 61 -12.67 2.21 -3.54
N LEU A 62 -13.32 1.70 -2.48
CA LEU A 62 -13.48 2.40 -1.22
C LEU A 62 -12.75 1.72 -0.07
N TYR A 63 -13.07 0.43 0.20
CA TYR A 63 -12.58 -0.23 1.40
C TYR A 63 -11.14 -0.74 1.32
N LEU A 64 -10.72 -1.24 0.18
CA LEU A 64 -9.37 -1.77 -0.01
C LEU A 64 -8.35 -0.73 -0.48
N GLU A 65 -8.79 0.32 -1.15
CA GLU A 65 -7.90 1.31 -1.75
C GLU A 65 -6.95 2.01 -0.75
N PRO A 66 -7.39 2.44 0.44
CA PRO A 66 -6.47 3.01 1.43
C PRO A 66 -5.39 2.03 1.87
N PHE A 67 -5.76 0.76 2.08
CA PHE A 67 -4.79 -0.28 2.46
C PHE A 67 -3.79 -0.54 1.34
N ARG A 68 -4.28 -0.66 0.10
CA ARG A 68 -3.42 -0.83 -1.07
C ARG A 68 -2.37 0.28 -1.16
N ARG A 69 -2.80 1.54 -1.05
CA ARG A 69 -1.89 2.68 -1.08
C ARG A 69 -0.85 2.63 0.03
N CYS A 70 -1.27 2.41 1.25
CA CYS A 70 -0.35 2.33 2.38
C CYS A 70 0.69 1.21 2.23
N ILE A 71 0.31 0.08 1.64
CA ILE A 71 1.21 -1.06 1.44
C ILE A 71 2.13 -0.82 0.24
N GLU A 72 1.56 -0.51 -0.92
CA GLU A 72 2.30 -0.43 -2.18
C GLU A 72 3.12 0.85 -2.32
N GLU A 73 2.55 1.99 -1.88
CA GLU A 73 3.17 3.29 -2.05
C GLU A 73 4.05 3.69 -0.86
N SER A 74 3.64 3.36 0.38
CA SER A 74 4.34 3.79 1.60
C SER A 74 4.96 2.65 2.41
N GLY A 75 4.78 1.40 1.98
CA GLY A 75 5.48 0.24 2.56
C GLY A 75 5.08 -0.09 3.99
N ALA A 76 3.79 -0.02 4.32
CA ALA A 76 3.30 -0.52 5.59
C ALA A 76 3.68 -1.98 5.81
N GLU A 77 4.18 -2.32 7.01
CA GLU A 77 4.77 -3.63 7.29
C GLU A 77 3.75 -4.67 7.77
N GLY A 78 2.63 -4.25 8.35
CA GLY A 78 1.67 -5.16 8.94
C GLY A 78 0.22 -4.82 8.62
N ILE A 79 -0.62 -5.84 8.70
CA ILE A 79 -2.07 -5.72 8.63
C ILE A 79 -2.69 -6.49 9.81
N MET A 80 -3.64 -5.86 10.48
CA MET A 80 -4.49 -6.51 11.47
C MET A 80 -5.87 -6.74 10.86
N THR A 81 -6.32 -7.98 10.84
CA THR A 81 -7.63 -8.36 10.28
C THR A 81 -8.78 -8.02 11.23
N VAL A 82 -10.00 -7.99 10.68
CA VAL A 82 -11.24 -7.73 11.44
C VAL A 82 -11.78 -8.97 12.15
N TYR A 83 -12.62 -8.75 13.15
CA TYR A 83 -13.39 -9.80 13.83
C TYR A 83 -14.80 -9.99 13.24
N ASN A 84 -15.36 -8.96 12.60
CA ASN A 84 -16.69 -9.02 12.00
C ASN A 84 -16.71 -9.90 10.75
N ARG A 85 -17.91 -10.30 10.35
CA ARG A 85 -18.12 -10.97 9.07
C ARG A 85 -18.18 -9.95 7.94
N ILE A 86 -17.71 -10.36 6.77
CA ILE A 86 -17.83 -9.61 5.53
C ILE A 86 -18.53 -10.50 4.52
N ASN A 87 -19.67 -10.06 4.03
CA ASN A 87 -20.52 -10.82 3.11
C ASN A 87 -20.81 -12.24 3.58
N GLY A 88 -21.05 -12.40 4.89
CA GLY A 88 -21.33 -13.67 5.52
C GLY A 88 -20.10 -14.53 5.87
N THR A 89 -18.93 -14.18 5.36
CA THR A 89 -17.69 -14.89 5.65
C THR A 89 -17.04 -14.34 6.92
N VAL A 90 -16.65 -15.20 7.83
CA VAL A 90 -15.82 -14.81 8.97
C VAL A 90 -14.47 -14.39 8.44
N GLY A 91 -13.93 -13.29 8.95
CA GLY A 91 -12.55 -12.88 8.66
C GLY A 91 -11.58 -14.05 8.87
N PRO A 92 -10.41 -14.08 8.28
CA PRO A 92 -9.48 -15.18 8.41
C PRO A 92 -9.30 -15.51 9.89
N PRO A 93 -9.32 -16.80 10.28
CA PRO A 93 -9.09 -17.18 11.65
C PRO A 93 -7.77 -16.60 12.13
N GLU A 94 -7.67 -16.33 13.42
CA GLU A 94 -6.57 -15.63 14.11
C GLU A 94 -5.18 -16.31 13.93
N HIS A 95 -4.81 -16.61 12.71
CA HIS A 95 -3.50 -17.14 12.39
C HIS A 95 -2.66 -16.04 11.77
N GLY A 96 -2.05 -15.30 12.66
CA GLY A 96 -0.82 -14.62 12.35
C GLY A 96 -1.00 -13.26 11.69
N HIS A 97 -0.28 -12.38 12.25
CA HIS A 97 0.22 -11.24 11.52
C HIS A 97 0.84 -11.74 10.23
N GLU A 98 0.14 -11.66 9.11
CA GLU A 98 0.78 -11.79 7.81
C GLU A 98 1.73 -10.62 7.68
N ARG A 99 2.96 -10.87 8.10
CA ARG A 99 4.07 -9.98 7.79
C ARG A 99 4.24 -10.06 6.29
N ASN A 100 3.73 -9.06 5.60
CA ASN A 100 3.99 -8.88 4.20
C ASN A 100 5.48 -8.55 4.05
N HIS A 101 6.30 -9.61 3.92
CA HIS A 101 7.71 -9.50 3.58
C HIS A 101 7.88 -9.09 2.11
N HIS A 102 7.12 -8.10 1.66
CA HIS A 102 7.51 -7.37 0.49
C HIS A 102 8.71 -6.50 0.90
N ARG A 103 9.88 -7.16 0.95
CA ARG A 103 11.15 -6.45 0.91
C ARG A 103 11.05 -5.43 -0.22
N ARG A 104 10.70 -4.21 0.11
CA ARG A 104 11.04 -3.11 -0.77
C ARG A 104 12.54 -3.24 -1.01
N ARG A 105 12.92 -3.69 -2.18
CA ARG A 105 14.21 -3.26 -2.72
C ARG A 105 14.04 -1.76 -2.85
N ARG A 106 14.39 -1.01 -1.80
CA ARG A 106 14.64 0.41 -1.93
C ARG A 106 15.73 0.48 -2.98
N ASN A 107 15.32 0.81 -4.20
CA ASN A 107 16.25 1.18 -5.24
C ASN A 107 17.03 2.34 -4.63
N GLY A 108 18.31 2.14 -4.39
CA GLY A 108 19.22 3.20 -4.03
C GLY A 108 19.12 4.33 -5.06
N PRO A 109 19.62 5.53 -4.76
CA PRO A 109 19.48 6.70 -5.61
C PRO A 109 19.83 6.31 -7.04
N GLY A 110 18.86 6.46 -7.94
CA GLY A 110 18.99 6.04 -9.32
C GLY A 110 20.22 6.70 -9.91
N LYS A 111 21.16 5.88 -10.33
CA LYS A 111 22.17 6.35 -11.27
C LYS A 111 21.38 6.83 -12.49
N HIS A 112 21.35 8.12 -12.67
CA HIS A 112 20.90 8.72 -13.92
C HIS A 112 21.72 8.08 -15.05
N GLY A 113 21.14 7.09 -15.70
CA GLY A 113 21.66 6.54 -16.91
C GLY A 113 21.62 7.65 -17.95
N ASN A 114 22.80 8.16 -18.26
CA ASN A 114 23.02 9.09 -19.33
C ASN A 114 22.49 8.44 -20.61
N LEU A 115 21.36 8.92 -21.10
CA LEU A 115 20.79 8.47 -22.36
C LEU A 115 21.68 9.08 -23.46
N GLY A 116 22.72 8.34 -23.82
CA GLY A 116 23.58 8.69 -24.94
C GLY A 116 22.75 8.70 -26.22
N ILE A 117 22.42 9.88 -26.68
CA ILE A 117 21.87 10.11 -28.02
C ILE A 117 23.01 9.75 -28.98
N ARG A 118 22.91 8.61 -29.63
CA ARG A 118 23.77 8.29 -30.78
C ARG A 118 23.27 9.10 -31.96
N HIS A 119 24.04 10.12 -32.32
CA HIS A 119 23.89 10.76 -33.61
C HIS A 119 24.28 9.73 -34.69
N HIS A 120 23.34 9.42 -35.55
CA HIS A 120 23.58 8.70 -36.77
C HIS A 120 24.29 9.70 -37.73
N GLU A 121 25.57 9.54 -37.88
CA GLU A 121 26.26 10.19 -38.99
C GLU A 121 25.90 9.47 -40.29
N THR A 122 25.17 10.16 -41.14
CA THR A 122 24.95 9.73 -42.52
C THR A 122 26.20 10.12 -43.35
N GLY A 123 27.03 9.12 -43.61
CA GLY A 123 28.10 9.26 -44.60
C GLY A 123 27.50 9.41 -46.00
N GLY A 124 27.78 10.50 -46.63
CA GLY A 124 27.46 10.71 -48.02
C GLY A 124 28.38 9.94 -48.96
N PRO A 125 27.98 9.67 -50.18
CA PRO A 125 28.82 8.96 -51.15
C PRO A 125 29.88 9.86 -51.74
N GLU A 126 31.14 9.40 -51.74
CA GLU A 126 32.18 9.99 -52.52
C GLU A 126 32.13 9.46 -53.96
N ASP A 127 32.32 10.38 -54.87
CA ASP A 127 32.42 10.22 -56.32
C ASP A 127 33.60 9.35 -56.76
N VAL A 128 33.36 8.54 -57.78
CA VAL A 128 34.12 8.49 -59.03
C VAL A 128 33.25 7.89 -60.14
#